data_c4d0a1bf0580cdbe2a0a775623f02bd5
#
_entry.id   c4d0a1bf0580cdbe2a0a775623f02bd5
#
_cell.length_a   1.000
_cell.length_b   1.000
_cell.length_c   1.000
_cell.angle_alpha   90.00
_cell.angle_beta   90.00
_cell.angle_gamma   90.00
#
_symmetry.space_group_name_H-M   'P 1'
#
loop_
_entity.id
_entity.type
_entity.pdbx_description
1 polymer ?
#
loop_
_entity_poly.entity_id
_entity_poly.type
_entity_poly.pdbx_seq_one_letter_code
_entity_poly.pdbx_strand_id
1 'polypeptide(L)'
;LQSHSEISYAVFCLKKKKMARNFGMPRPEGYRKAIRLMELADQFNLPVISFVDTPGAYPGKGAEERGQAEAIARSIQAGLRLQVPSISVITGEGGSGGAVALAASNRVLMFEHAVYSVISPEGCASILWRDGKFAKEAAGALNLTAQDLLRLGIIDGIVDEPVGGAHRHPVEATMALGDALENQLNLLSTMDGPALKQSREQRFLAIGREGLV
;
A
#
# COMPACT_ATOMS: atom_id res chain seq x y z
N LEU A 1 33.64 16.40 4.21
CA LEU A 1 33.02 15.97 2.95
C LEU A 1 32.49 14.56 3.14
N GLN A 2 31.26 14.45 3.65
CA GLN A 2 30.57 13.18 3.78
C GLN A 2 29.95 12.85 2.41
N SER A 3 30.35 11.71 1.88
CA SER A 3 29.70 11.11 0.72
C SER A 3 28.26 10.78 1.09
N HIS A 4 27.31 11.45 0.46
CA HIS A 4 25.93 10.96 0.43
C HIS A 4 25.96 9.62 -0.31
N SER A 5 25.85 8.54 0.42
CA SER A 5 25.56 7.24 -0.17
C SER A 5 24.25 7.38 -0.90
N GLU A 6 24.28 7.23 -2.21
CA GLU A 6 23.07 7.17 -3.04
C GLU A 6 22.21 6.01 -2.55
N ILE A 7 21.16 6.34 -1.81
CA ILE A 7 20.17 5.36 -1.40
C ILE A 7 19.35 5.03 -2.64
N SER A 8 19.60 3.87 -3.21
CA SER A 8 18.83 3.36 -4.33
C SER A 8 17.50 2.82 -3.82
N TYR A 9 16.42 3.56 -4.07
CA TYR A 9 15.06 3.14 -3.70
C TYR A 9 14.43 2.36 -4.85
N ALA A 10 13.86 1.18 -4.55
CA ALA A 10 12.95 0.52 -5.46
C ALA A 10 11.56 1.17 -5.36
N VAL A 11 11.28 2.14 -6.23
CA VAL A 11 10.01 2.87 -6.26
C VAL A 11 9.05 2.20 -7.24
N PHE A 12 7.93 1.69 -6.73
CA PHE A 12 6.79 1.29 -7.54
C PHE A 12 5.76 2.41 -7.58
N CYS A 13 5.64 3.10 -8.71
CA CYS A 13 4.58 4.05 -8.95
C CYS A 13 3.68 3.55 -10.09
N LEU A 14 2.44 3.20 -9.77
CA LEU A 14 1.40 2.94 -10.77
C LEU A 14 0.84 4.29 -11.24
N LYS A 15 1.49 4.89 -12.25
CA LYS A 15 1.10 6.20 -12.78
C LYS A 15 -0.21 6.15 -13.54
N LYS A 16 -1.11 7.09 -13.18
CA LYS A 16 -2.34 7.55 -13.89
C LYS A 16 -3.28 6.46 -14.41
N LYS A 17 -4.49 6.48 -13.90
CA LYS A 17 -5.68 5.69 -14.25
C LYS A 17 -6.17 5.93 -15.70
N LYS A 18 -5.27 5.81 -16.69
CA LYS A 18 -5.61 5.87 -18.12
C LYS A 18 -5.91 4.47 -18.65
N MET A 19 -6.82 4.37 -19.62
CA MET A 19 -7.17 3.12 -20.32
C MET A 19 -5.92 2.37 -20.84
N ALA A 20 -4.95 3.08 -21.39
CA ALA A 20 -3.67 2.53 -21.85
C ALA A 20 -2.82 1.85 -20.74
N ARG A 21 -3.17 2.03 -19.46
CA ARG A 21 -2.52 1.42 -18.30
C ARG A 21 -3.50 0.63 -17.44
N ASN A 22 -4.56 0.08 -18.04
CA ASN A 22 -5.62 -0.68 -17.35
C ASN A 22 -6.20 0.08 -16.14
N PHE A 23 -6.33 1.41 -16.20
CA PHE A 23 -6.81 2.26 -15.11
C PHE A 23 -6.02 2.12 -13.80
N GLY A 24 -4.73 1.79 -13.88
CA GLY A 24 -3.88 1.56 -12.71
C GLY A 24 -4.00 0.16 -12.11
N MET A 25 -4.76 -0.74 -12.73
CA MET A 25 -4.89 -2.13 -12.26
C MET A 25 -3.73 -3.00 -12.77
N PRO A 26 -2.87 -3.54 -11.89
CA PRO A 26 -1.76 -4.39 -12.30
C PRO A 26 -2.23 -5.74 -12.82
N ARG A 27 -1.52 -6.25 -13.81
CA ARG A 27 -1.59 -7.63 -14.25
C ARG A 27 -0.57 -8.50 -13.48
N PRO A 28 -0.61 -9.84 -13.57
CA PRO A 28 0.29 -10.72 -12.84
C PRO A 28 1.77 -10.37 -12.98
N GLU A 29 2.16 -9.90 -14.15
CA GLU A 29 3.54 -9.50 -14.46
C GLU A 29 4.00 -8.31 -13.61
N GLY A 30 3.10 -7.41 -13.24
CA GLY A 30 3.39 -6.29 -12.34
C GLY A 30 3.78 -6.77 -10.95
N TYR A 31 3.02 -7.70 -10.38
CA TYR A 31 3.32 -8.29 -9.08
C TYR A 31 4.59 -9.13 -9.11
N ARG A 32 4.83 -9.92 -10.16
CA ARG A 32 6.09 -10.66 -10.33
C ARG A 32 7.29 -9.74 -10.43
N LYS A 33 7.14 -8.58 -11.08
CA LYS A 33 8.19 -7.55 -11.09
C LYS A 33 8.41 -6.98 -9.69
N ALA A 34 7.34 -6.75 -8.92
CA ALA A 34 7.43 -6.30 -7.54
C ALA A 34 8.20 -7.29 -6.67
N ILE A 35 7.86 -8.57 -6.74
CA ILE A 35 8.56 -9.65 -6.04
C ILE A 35 10.06 -9.61 -6.34
N ARG A 36 10.43 -9.58 -7.62
CA ARG A 36 11.84 -9.53 -8.02
C ARG A 36 12.58 -8.33 -7.45
N LEU A 37 11.94 -7.16 -7.37
CA LEU A 37 12.58 -5.97 -6.81
C LEU A 37 12.67 -6.04 -5.29
N MET A 38 11.68 -6.61 -4.61
CA MET A 38 11.75 -6.90 -3.17
C MET A 38 12.90 -7.85 -2.84
N GLU A 39 13.05 -8.94 -3.60
CA GLU A 39 14.14 -9.90 -3.45
C GLU A 39 15.52 -9.27 -3.68
N LEU A 40 15.65 -8.41 -4.68
CA LEU A 40 16.88 -7.66 -4.91
C LEU A 40 17.18 -6.67 -3.79
N ALA A 41 16.18 -5.96 -3.28
CA ALA A 41 16.34 -5.05 -2.16
C ALA A 41 16.83 -5.80 -0.90
N ASP A 42 16.25 -6.96 -0.61
CA ASP A 42 16.66 -7.81 0.50
C ASP A 42 18.11 -8.31 0.32
N GLN A 43 18.46 -8.75 -0.89
CA GLN A 43 19.82 -9.20 -1.22
C GLN A 43 20.87 -8.11 -1.06
N PHE A 44 20.55 -6.87 -1.42
CA PHE A 44 21.46 -5.72 -1.35
C PHE A 44 21.32 -4.90 -0.07
N ASN A 45 20.52 -5.37 0.88
CA ASN A 45 20.25 -4.69 2.15
C ASN A 45 19.74 -3.25 1.96
N LEU A 46 18.81 -3.06 1.00
CA LEU A 46 18.21 -1.78 0.66
C LEU A 46 16.77 -1.70 1.20
N PRO A 47 16.33 -0.56 1.74
CA PRO A 47 14.94 -0.41 2.15
C PRO A 47 13.99 -0.45 0.92
N VAL A 48 12.77 -0.95 1.16
CA VAL A 48 11.70 -1.01 0.16
C VAL A 48 10.66 0.04 0.45
N ILE A 49 10.40 0.92 -0.52
CA ILE A 49 9.30 1.88 -0.46
C ILE A 49 8.36 1.59 -1.63
N SER A 50 7.07 1.35 -1.34
CA SER A 50 6.04 1.14 -2.35
C SER A 50 4.99 2.24 -2.30
N PHE A 51 4.66 2.82 -3.46
CA PHE A 51 3.56 3.76 -3.62
C PHE A 51 2.37 3.05 -4.25
N VAL A 52 1.24 3.09 -3.57
CA VAL A 52 0.03 2.38 -3.95
C VAL A 52 -1.03 3.38 -4.41
N ASP A 53 -1.42 3.27 -5.68
CA ASP A 53 -2.55 3.98 -6.29
C ASP A 53 -3.21 3.07 -7.32
N THR A 54 -4.04 2.15 -6.84
CA THR A 54 -4.75 1.16 -7.67
C THR A 54 -6.14 0.87 -7.12
N PRO A 55 -7.17 0.79 -7.97
CA PRO A 55 -8.50 0.32 -7.56
C PRO A 55 -8.54 -1.20 -7.28
N GLY A 56 -7.47 -1.91 -7.59
CA GLY A 56 -7.36 -3.37 -7.41
C GLY A 56 -6.54 -4.03 -8.51
N ALA A 57 -6.47 -5.35 -8.45
CA ALA A 57 -5.83 -6.15 -9.49
C ALA A 57 -6.71 -6.20 -10.74
N TYR A 58 -6.10 -6.28 -11.93
CA TYR A 58 -6.84 -6.37 -13.19
C TYR A 58 -7.69 -7.66 -13.26
N PRO A 59 -9.03 -7.56 -13.42
CA PRO A 59 -9.94 -8.71 -13.30
C PRO A 59 -10.20 -9.43 -14.64
N GLY A 60 -9.42 -9.15 -15.68
CA GLY A 60 -9.66 -9.72 -17.01
C GLY A 60 -9.22 -11.19 -17.13
N LYS A 61 -9.90 -11.98 -17.98
CA LYS A 61 -9.64 -13.38 -18.27
C LYS A 61 -8.15 -13.67 -18.49
N GLY A 62 -7.46 -12.86 -19.30
CA GLY A 62 -6.04 -13.04 -19.58
C GLY A 62 -5.12 -12.81 -18.35
N ALA A 63 -5.57 -12.16 -17.28
CA ALA A 63 -4.85 -12.10 -16.03
C ALA A 63 -5.08 -13.36 -15.21
N GLU A 64 -6.31 -13.86 -15.15
CA GLU A 64 -6.64 -15.12 -14.47
C GLU A 64 -5.87 -16.30 -15.09
N GLU A 65 -5.86 -16.42 -16.41
CA GLU A 65 -5.11 -17.44 -17.15
C GLU A 65 -3.61 -17.42 -16.86
N ARG A 66 -3.06 -16.26 -16.50
CA ARG A 66 -1.64 -16.11 -16.14
C ARG A 66 -1.36 -16.10 -14.65
N GLY A 67 -2.34 -16.48 -13.83
CA GLY A 67 -2.18 -16.68 -12.40
C GLY A 67 -2.18 -15.37 -11.60
N GLN A 68 -3.21 -14.53 -11.76
CA GLN A 68 -3.35 -13.26 -11.01
C GLN A 68 -3.35 -13.48 -9.50
N ALA A 69 -4.17 -14.43 -9.02
CA ALA A 69 -4.26 -14.73 -7.59
C ALA A 69 -2.93 -15.22 -7.00
N GLU A 70 -2.24 -16.09 -7.74
CA GLU A 70 -0.92 -16.62 -7.35
C GLU A 70 0.12 -15.50 -7.27
N ALA A 71 0.16 -14.61 -8.27
CA ALA A 71 1.09 -13.50 -8.30
C ALA A 71 0.86 -12.51 -7.13
N ILE A 72 -0.40 -12.24 -6.77
CA ILE A 72 -0.78 -11.45 -5.59
C ILE A 72 -0.29 -12.13 -4.31
N ALA A 73 -0.62 -13.40 -4.13
CA ALA A 73 -0.25 -14.16 -2.93
C ALA A 73 1.28 -14.22 -2.73
N ARG A 74 2.03 -14.44 -3.81
CA ARG A 74 3.50 -14.42 -3.78
C ARG A 74 4.07 -13.04 -3.47
N SER A 75 3.44 -11.97 -3.96
CA SER A 75 3.88 -10.61 -3.64
C SER A 75 3.71 -10.32 -2.15
N ILE A 76 2.56 -10.69 -1.56
CA ILE A 76 2.34 -10.61 -0.11
C ILE A 76 3.41 -11.42 0.64
N GLN A 77 3.64 -12.67 0.22
CA GLN A 77 4.64 -13.54 0.84
C GLN A 77 6.06 -12.93 0.77
N ALA A 78 6.44 -12.36 -0.38
CA ALA A 78 7.74 -11.71 -0.55
C ALA A 78 7.86 -10.51 0.41
N GLY A 79 6.85 -9.63 0.48
CA GLY A 79 6.81 -8.52 1.42
C GLY A 79 6.94 -8.96 2.86
N LEU A 80 6.23 -10.02 3.27
CA LEU A 80 6.32 -10.55 4.64
C LEU A 80 7.68 -11.17 5.00
N ARG A 81 8.43 -11.65 4.01
CA ARG A 81 9.74 -12.29 4.22
C ARG A 81 10.92 -11.33 4.29
N LEU A 82 10.76 -10.09 3.85
CA LEU A 82 11.84 -9.09 3.82
C LEU A 82 12.55 -8.98 5.18
N GLN A 83 13.86 -8.89 5.15
CA GLN A 83 14.71 -8.60 6.31
C GLN A 83 15.27 -7.17 6.27
N VAL A 84 14.75 -6.35 5.38
CA VAL A 84 15.06 -4.92 5.27
C VAL A 84 13.84 -4.07 5.65
N PRO A 85 14.04 -2.79 6.02
CA PRO A 85 12.94 -1.85 6.25
C PRO A 85 12.01 -1.78 5.05
N SER A 86 10.71 -1.82 5.29
CA SER A 86 9.71 -1.70 4.23
C SER A 86 8.58 -0.76 4.63
N ILE A 87 8.26 0.19 3.75
CA ILE A 87 7.21 1.19 3.95
C ILE A 87 6.33 1.21 2.71
N SER A 88 5.02 1.19 2.91
CA SER A 88 4.05 1.39 1.84
C SER A 88 3.30 2.69 2.06
N VAL A 89 3.01 3.41 0.99
CA VAL A 89 2.27 4.67 1.03
C VAL A 89 1.07 4.56 0.11
N ILE A 90 -0.12 4.69 0.67
CA ILE A 90 -1.35 4.80 -0.11
C ILE A 90 -1.49 6.26 -0.55
N THR A 91 -1.27 6.51 -1.85
CA THR A 91 -1.20 7.87 -2.39
C THR A 91 -2.49 8.36 -3.05
N GLY A 92 -3.47 7.49 -3.19
CA GLY A 92 -4.76 7.80 -3.79
C GLY A 92 -5.75 6.70 -3.48
N GLU A 93 -5.80 5.66 -4.29
CA GLU A 93 -6.71 4.53 -4.09
C GLU A 93 -5.92 3.27 -3.78
N GLY A 94 -6.17 2.67 -2.61
CA GLY A 94 -5.64 1.39 -2.20
C GLY A 94 -6.75 0.32 -2.27
N GLY A 95 -6.94 -0.30 -3.44
CA GLY A 95 -8.04 -1.23 -3.67
C GLY A 95 -7.65 -2.70 -3.51
N SER A 96 -8.39 -3.39 -2.63
CA SER A 96 -8.46 -4.86 -2.57
C SER A 96 -7.09 -5.56 -2.49
N GLY A 97 -7.04 -6.82 -2.94
CA GLY A 97 -5.81 -7.62 -2.99
C GLY A 97 -4.69 -7.00 -3.82
N GLY A 98 -5.03 -6.14 -4.80
CA GLY A 98 -4.06 -5.41 -5.60
C GLY A 98 -3.21 -4.45 -4.78
N ALA A 99 -3.82 -3.75 -3.83
CA ALA A 99 -3.12 -2.86 -2.91
C ALA A 99 -2.38 -3.66 -1.82
N VAL A 100 -3.02 -4.65 -1.21
CA VAL A 100 -2.42 -5.49 -0.15
C VAL A 100 -1.17 -6.21 -0.65
N ALA A 101 -1.14 -6.61 -1.93
CA ALA A 101 0.03 -7.23 -2.55
C ALA A 101 1.32 -6.39 -2.47
N LEU A 102 1.19 -5.07 -2.29
CA LEU A 102 2.30 -4.12 -2.17
C LEU A 102 2.37 -3.49 -0.78
N ALA A 103 1.31 -3.60 0.04
CA ALA A 103 1.21 -2.98 1.36
C ALA A 103 1.56 -3.93 2.52
N ALA A 104 2.09 -5.13 2.23
CA ALA A 104 2.57 -6.06 3.25
C ALA A 104 3.96 -5.62 3.80
N SER A 105 4.00 -4.47 4.47
CA SER A 105 5.21 -3.75 4.91
C SER A 105 5.27 -3.53 6.42
N ASN A 106 6.42 -3.07 6.94
CA ASN A 106 6.59 -2.72 8.35
C ASN A 106 5.74 -1.52 8.75
N ARG A 107 5.59 -0.55 7.83
CA ARG A 107 4.76 0.64 8.03
C ARG A 107 3.89 0.87 6.79
N VAL A 108 2.66 1.25 7.03
CA VAL A 108 1.73 1.70 6.00
C VAL A 108 1.35 3.14 6.31
N LEU A 109 1.77 4.06 5.45
CA LEU A 109 1.37 5.45 5.48
C LEU A 109 0.26 5.69 4.45
N MET A 110 -0.49 6.75 4.64
CA MET A 110 -1.59 7.08 3.74
C MET A 110 -1.74 8.59 3.63
N PHE A 111 -1.92 9.11 2.43
CA PHE A 111 -2.28 10.51 2.25
C PHE A 111 -3.66 10.78 2.87
N GLU A 112 -3.83 11.97 3.41
CA GLU A 112 -5.01 12.39 4.17
C GLU A 112 -6.34 12.15 3.45
N HIS A 113 -6.36 12.38 2.13
CA HIS A 113 -7.56 12.24 1.28
C HIS A 113 -7.56 10.96 0.44
N ALA A 114 -6.60 10.06 0.65
CA ALA A 114 -6.60 8.75 0.03
C ALA A 114 -7.68 7.84 0.63
N VAL A 115 -7.96 6.75 -0.06
CA VAL A 115 -8.88 5.70 0.42
C VAL A 115 -8.19 4.34 0.37
N TYR A 116 -8.44 3.51 1.36
CA TYR A 116 -7.89 2.14 1.39
C TYR A 116 -8.98 1.18 1.84
N SER A 117 -9.34 0.22 0.98
CA SER A 117 -10.46 -0.70 1.23
C SER A 117 -10.26 -2.03 0.51
N VAL A 118 -10.86 -3.07 1.07
CA VAL A 118 -10.89 -4.42 0.48
C VAL A 118 -11.81 -4.52 -0.73
N ILE A 119 -12.79 -3.61 -0.84
CA ILE A 119 -13.81 -3.60 -1.91
C ILE A 119 -14.31 -2.17 -2.13
N SER A 120 -14.77 -1.86 -3.35
CA SER A 120 -15.45 -0.59 -3.57
C SER A 120 -16.80 -0.51 -2.85
N PRO A 121 -17.28 0.69 -2.47
CA PRO A 121 -18.59 0.86 -1.84
C PRO A 121 -19.74 0.27 -2.68
N GLU A 122 -19.69 0.39 -3.99
CA GLU A 122 -20.68 -0.19 -4.91
C GLU A 122 -20.65 -1.71 -4.90
N GLY A 123 -19.43 -2.30 -4.86
CA GLY A 123 -19.26 -3.74 -4.74
C GLY A 123 -19.77 -4.26 -3.41
N CYS A 124 -19.46 -3.58 -2.31
CA CYS A 124 -19.94 -3.89 -0.97
C CYS A 124 -21.49 -3.82 -0.92
N ALA A 125 -22.07 -2.74 -1.44
CA ALA A 125 -23.52 -2.57 -1.50
C ALA A 125 -24.21 -3.69 -2.31
N SER A 126 -23.62 -4.06 -3.43
CA SER A 126 -24.15 -5.13 -4.28
C SER A 126 -24.14 -6.49 -3.58
N ILE A 127 -23.14 -6.77 -2.75
CA ILE A 127 -23.02 -8.02 -1.99
C ILE A 127 -24.00 -8.02 -0.81
N LEU A 128 -24.01 -6.97 0.01
CA LEU A 128 -24.77 -6.93 1.26
C LEU A 128 -26.25 -6.64 1.06
N TRP A 129 -26.58 -5.69 0.18
CA TRP A 129 -27.95 -5.23 -0.06
C TRP A 129 -28.51 -5.65 -1.41
N ARG A 130 -27.70 -6.30 -2.27
CA ARG A 130 -28.04 -6.69 -3.65
C ARG A 130 -28.48 -5.52 -4.54
N ASP A 131 -28.10 -4.30 -4.15
CA ASP A 131 -28.38 -3.07 -4.92
C ASP A 131 -27.25 -2.06 -4.70
N GLY A 132 -26.60 -1.65 -5.79
CA GLY A 132 -25.51 -0.66 -5.78
C GLY A 132 -25.94 0.75 -5.32
N LYS A 133 -27.25 1.03 -5.23
CA LYS A 133 -27.78 2.32 -4.73
C LYS A 133 -27.37 2.61 -3.29
N PHE A 134 -27.08 1.56 -2.50
CA PHE A 134 -26.62 1.68 -1.13
C PHE A 134 -25.11 1.91 -0.99
N ALA A 135 -24.44 2.36 -2.07
CA ALA A 135 -23.00 2.63 -2.05
C ALA A 135 -22.59 3.68 -1.00
N LYS A 136 -23.45 4.65 -0.73
CA LYS A 136 -23.18 5.68 0.29
C LYS A 136 -23.18 5.10 1.71
N GLU A 137 -24.16 4.27 2.02
CA GLU A 137 -24.25 3.55 3.29
C GLU A 137 -23.08 2.58 3.46
N ALA A 138 -22.73 1.86 2.37
CA ALA A 138 -21.58 0.98 2.34
C ALA A 138 -20.27 1.74 2.60
N ALA A 139 -20.08 2.91 1.99
CA ALA A 139 -18.90 3.75 2.20
C ALA A 139 -18.75 4.18 3.67
N GLY A 140 -19.86 4.55 4.32
CA GLY A 140 -19.87 4.88 5.74
C GLY A 140 -19.51 3.69 6.64
N ALA A 141 -19.99 2.49 6.30
CA ALA A 141 -19.74 1.27 7.08
C ALA A 141 -18.31 0.73 6.87
N LEU A 142 -17.69 0.97 5.73
CA LEU A 142 -16.36 0.46 5.39
C LEU A 142 -15.21 1.17 6.13
N ASN A 143 -15.45 2.37 6.70
CA ASN A 143 -14.41 3.13 7.42
C ASN A 143 -13.10 3.24 6.60
N LEU A 144 -13.17 3.69 5.37
CA LEU A 144 -12.08 3.64 4.39
C LEU A 144 -11.19 4.89 4.34
N THR A 145 -11.46 5.88 5.22
CA THR A 145 -10.67 7.12 5.30
C THR A 145 -9.37 6.93 6.09
N ALA A 146 -8.38 7.79 5.85
CA ALA A 146 -7.11 7.73 6.56
C ALA A 146 -7.30 7.83 8.08
N GLN A 147 -8.20 8.69 8.55
CA GLN A 147 -8.49 8.89 9.97
C GLN A 147 -9.12 7.63 10.60
N ASP A 148 -10.06 6.99 9.91
CA ASP A 148 -10.68 5.76 10.39
C ASP A 148 -9.67 4.61 10.45
N LEU A 149 -8.86 4.46 9.41
CA LEU A 149 -7.88 3.37 9.32
C LEU A 149 -6.73 3.55 10.31
N LEU A 150 -6.34 4.79 10.62
CA LEU A 150 -5.38 5.06 11.69
C LEU A 150 -5.96 4.67 13.06
N ARG A 151 -7.21 5.05 13.34
CA ARG A 151 -7.92 4.69 14.58
C ARG A 151 -8.08 3.18 14.75
N LEU A 152 -8.28 2.45 13.63
CA LEU A 152 -8.38 0.99 13.60
C LEU A 152 -7.03 0.27 13.61
N GLY A 153 -5.91 0.98 13.59
CA GLY A 153 -4.56 0.40 13.54
C GLY A 153 -4.24 -0.32 12.23
N ILE A 154 -4.96 -0.01 11.15
CA ILE A 154 -4.71 -0.57 9.81
C ILE A 154 -3.54 0.14 9.14
N ILE A 155 -3.42 1.44 9.35
CA ILE A 155 -2.27 2.24 8.91
C ILE A 155 -1.49 2.79 10.11
N ASP A 156 -0.24 3.17 9.88
CA ASP A 156 0.68 3.62 10.93
C ASP A 156 0.85 5.15 10.96
N GLY A 157 0.38 5.85 9.95
CA GLY A 157 0.45 7.31 9.91
C GLY A 157 -0.25 7.91 8.71
N ILE A 158 -0.62 9.18 8.86
CA ILE A 158 -1.23 10.01 7.82
C ILE A 158 -0.17 10.99 7.33
N VAL A 159 -0.10 11.17 6.02
CA VAL A 159 0.68 12.25 5.39
C VAL A 159 -0.27 13.35 5.03
N ASP A 160 -0.12 14.50 5.69
CA ASP A 160 -0.99 15.65 5.47
C ASP A 160 -0.89 16.18 4.04
N GLU A 161 -2.01 16.60 3.51
CA GLU A 161 -2.05 17.21 2.19
C GLU A 161 -2.23 18.74 2.30
N PRO A 162 -1.53 19.52 1.44
CA PRO A 162 -1.74 20.95 1.39
C PRO A 162 -3.17 21.28 0.97
N VAL A 163 -3.66 22.44 1.40
CA VAL A 163 -5.01 22.92 1.07
C VAL A 163 -5.22 22.94 -0.45
N GLY A 164 -6.22 22.20 -0.91
CA GLY A 164 -6.52 22.00 -2.33
C GLY A 164 -5.95 20.71 -2.90
N GLY A 165 -5.21 19.90 -2.09
CA GLY A 165 -4.74 18.57 -2.40
C GLY A 165 -3.36 18.50 -3.05
N ALA A 166 -2.72 17.35 -2.92
CA ALA A 166 -1.37 17.08 -3.43
C ALA A 166 -1.18 17.38 -4.93
N HIS A 167 -2.23 17.20 -5.74
CA HIS A 167 -2.16 17.44 -7.18
C HIS A 167 -2.00 18.92 -7.55
N ARG A 168 -2.42 19.86 -6.68
CA ARG A 168 -2.25 21.30 -6.88
C ARG A 168 -0.93 21.82 -6.29
N HIS A 169 -0.47 21.20 -5.24
CA HIS A 169 0.75 21.56 -4.52
C HIS A 169 1.72 20.38 -4.41
N PRO A 170 2.21 19.85 -5.56
CA PRO A 170 3.00 18.61 -5.56
C PRO A 170 4.33 18.72 -4.82
N VAL A 171 4.94 19.90 -4.79
CA VAL A 171 6.21 20.12 -4.09
C VAL A 171 6.00 19.99 -2.57
N GLU A 172 5.02 20.69 -2.01
CA GLU A 172 4.70 20.64 -0.57
C GLU A 172 4.31 19.22 -0.14
N ALA A 173 3.44 18.55 -0.91
CA ALA A 173 3.03 17.18 -0.64
C ALA A 173 4.23 16.19 -0.73
N THR A 174 5.16 16.42 -1.66
CA THR A 174 6.37 15.58 -1.78
C THR A 174 7.32 15.81 -0.60
N MET A 175 7.43 17.04 -0.11
CA MET A 175 8.25 17.35 1.07
C MET A 175 7.66 16.68 2.32
N ALA A 176 6.36 16.86 2.58
CA ALA A 176 5.68 16.21 3.70
C ALA A 176 5.82 14.67 3.66
N LEU A 177 5.70 14.09 2.48
CA LEU A 177 5.94 12.67 2.28
C LEU A 177 7.40 12.27 2.55
N GLY A 178 8.35 13.08 2.09
CA GLY A 178 9.78 12.86 2.33
C GLY A 178 10.09 12.80 3.81
N ASP A 179 9.63 13.79 4.57
CA ASP A 179 9.81 13.89 6.02
C ASP A 179 9.17 12.69 6.75
N ALA A 180 7.96 12.29 6.35
CA ALA A 180 7.29 11.13 6.91
C ALA A 180 8.04 9.82 6.64
N LEU A 181 8.56 9.64 5.43
CA LEU A 181 9.35 8.46 5.06
C LEU A 181 10.68 8.42 5.81
N GLU A 182 11.39 9.53 5.90
CA GLU A 182 12.66 9.64 6.63
C GLU A 182 12.47 9.27 8.10
N ASN A 183 11.45 9.82 8.75
CA ASN A 183 11.12 9.51 10.14
C ASN A 183 10.88 8.01 10.34
N GLN A 184 10.09 7.36 9.48
CA GLN A 184 9.82 5.93 9.59
C GLN A 184 11.05 5.07 9.26
N LEU A 185 11.84 5.45 8.27
CA LEU A 185 13.09 4.74 7.94
C LEU A 185 14.09 4.81 9.09
N ASN A 186 14.25 5.97 9.72
CA ASN A 186 15.13 6.12 10.87
C ASN A 186 14.73 5.20 12.02
N LEU A 187 13.44 5.07 12.31
CA LEU A 187 12.93 4.15 13.33
C LEU A 187 13.20 2.68 12.95
N LEU A 188 12.91 2.29 11.72
CA LEU A 188 13.09 0.91 11.26
C LEU A 188 14.55 0.52 11.13
N SER A 189 15.44 1.45 10.81
CA SER A 189 16.88 1.21 10.67
C SER A 189 17.58 0.89 11.99
N THR A 190 16.92 1.06 13.14
CA THR A 190 17.44 0.62 14.45
C THR A 190 17.24 -0.87 14.70
N MET A 191 16.47 -1.56 13.85
CA MET A 191 16.12 -2.97 14.00
C MET A 191 16.95 -3.83 13.05
N ASP A 192 17.32 -5.02 13.49
CA ASP A 192 17.93 -6.03 12.62
C ASP A 192 16.88 -6.74 11.74
N GLY A 193 17.32 -7.50 10.74
CA GLY A 193 16.47 -8.18 9.78
C GLY A 193 15.43 -9.13 10.42
N PRO A 194 15.80 -10.02 11.34
CA PRO A 194 14.85 -10.86 12.09
C PRO A 194 13.80 -10.06 12.86
N ALA A 195 14.21 -8.97 13.54
CA ALA A 195 13.29 -8.12 14.28
C ALA A 195 12.33 -7.37 13.35
N LEU A 196 12.80 -6.88 12.20
CA LEU A 196 11.95 -6.26 11.18
C LEU A 196 10.88 -7.24 10.67
N LYS A 197 11.27 -8.47 10.36
CA LYS A 197 10.34 -9.51 9.93
C LYS A 197 9.32 -9.83 11.02
N GLN A 198 9.75 -10.05 12.24
CA GLN A 198 8.88 -10.34 13.38
C GLN A 198 7.91 -9.20 13.68
N SER A 199 8.39 -7.96 13.69
CA SER A 199 7.56 -6.76 13.87
C SER A 199 6.44 -6.70 12.83
N ARG A 200 6.74 -7.00 11.57
CA ARG A 200 5.77 -7.04 10.48
C ARG A 200 4.74 -8.13 10.67
N GLU A 201 5.15 -9.34 11.00
CA GLU A 201 4.26 -10.47 11.28
C GLU A 201 3.30 -10.13 12.45
N GLN A 202 3.85 -9.60 13.55
CA GLN A 202 3.05 -9.20 14.73
C GLN A 202 2.04 -8.11 14.39
N ARG A 203 2.43 -7.12 13.57
CA ARG A 203 1.54 -6.06 13.12
C ARG A 203 0.30 -6.61 12.41
N PHE A 204 0.48 -7.50 11.44
CA PHE A 204 -0.66 -8.08 10.72
C PHE A 204 -1.49 -9.03 11.58
N LEU A 205 -0.89 -9.75 12.51
CA LEU A 205 -1.61 -10.61 13.46
C LEU A 205 -2.38 -9.81 14.52
N ALA A 206 -2.03 -8.55 14.75
CA ALA A 206 -2.73 -7.68 15.69
C ALA A 206 -4.00 -7.05 15.10
N ILE A 207 -4.07 -6.91 13.75
CA ILE A 207 -5.23 -6.33 13.07
C ILE A 207 -6.49 -7.13 13.41
N GLY A 208 -7.53 -6.42 13.86
CA GLY A 208 -8.83 -7.00 14.23
C GLY A 208 -8.89 -7.65 15.62
N ARG A 209 -7.83 -7.58 16.42
CA ARG A 209 -7.87 -8.01 17.82
C ARG A 209 -8.40 -6.91 18.75
N GLU A 210 -8.17 -5.67 18.40
CA GLU A 210 -8.67 -4.49 19.09
C GLU A 210 -9.70 -3.80 18.20
N GLY A 211 -10.87 -3.47 18.73
CA GLY A 211 -11.90 -2.71 18.00
C GLY A 211 -13.07 -3.52 17.42
N LEU A 212 -13.19 -4.80 17.72
CA LEU A 212 -14.37 -5.63 17.43
C LEU A 212 -15.35 -5.66 18.63
N VAL A 213 -15.57 -4.50 19.25
CA VAL A 213 -16.59 -4.32 20.29
C VAL A 213 -17.68 -3.39 19.79
#